data_1f600134fbdb4f4bf9a8afd2563ec8ca
#
_entry.id   1f600134fbdb4f4bf9a8afd2563ec8ca
#
_cell.length_a   1.000
_cell.length_b   1.000
_cell.length_c   1.000
_cell.angle_alpha   90.00
_cell.angle_beta   90.00
_cell.angle_gamma   90.00
#
_symmetry.space_group_name_H-M   'P 1'
#
loop_
_entity.id
_entity.type
_entity.pdbx_description
1 polymer ?
#
loop_
_entity_poly.entity_id
_entity_poly.type
_entity_poly.pdbx_seq_one_letter_code
_entity_poly.pdbx_strand_id
1 'polypeptide(L)'
;MKRLEWEVPEDNYQEQIIIPKAIREMAADEGISTENKNKVVVRLTNLNTGEEYLNRLAITGTHQIYVPTEIQKMLEGSGNIRIRIFG
;
A
#
# COMPACT_ATOMS: atom_id res chain seq x y z
N MET A 1 16.92 5.65 -9.36
CA MET A 1 16.39 5.15 -8.08
C MET A 1 15.03 4.51 -8.31
N LYS A 2 14.88 3.24 -7.92
CA LYS A 2 13.61 2.54 -8.07
C LYS A 2 12.66 2.96 -6.96
N ARG A 3 11.41 3.21 -7.32
CA ARG A 3 10.37 3.57 -6.36
C ARG A 3 9.53 2.35 -6.03
N LEU A 4 9.22 2.18 -4.75
CA LEU A 4 8.31 1.14 -4.29
C LEU A 4 6.88 1.61 -4.45
N GLU A 5 6.45 1.73 -5.69
CA GLU A 5 5.20 2.37 -6.05
C GLU A 5 4.46 1.56 -7.12
N TRP A 6 3.14 1.41 -6.96
CA TRP A 6 2.31 0.73 -7.95
C TRP A 6 0.87 1.22 -7.85
N GLU A 7 0.10 0.94 -8.91
CA GLU A 7 -1.33 1.26 -8.92
C GLU A 7 -2.14 0.05 -8.45
N VAL A 8 -3.20 0.31 -7.70
CA VAL A 8 -4.11 -0.71 -7.18
C VAL A 8 -5.51 -0.44 -7.72
N PRO A 9 -6.11 -1.39 -8.46
CA PRO A 9 -7.48 -1.26 -8.92
C PRO A 9 -8.47 -1.17 -7.75
N GLU A 10 -9.61 -0.53 -7.97
CA GLU A 10 -10.63 -0.32 -6.96
C GLU A 10 -11.04 -1.60 -6.23
N ASP A 11 -11.11 -2.72 -6.92
CA ASP A 11 -11.54 -3.99 -6.35
C ASP A 11 -10.50 -4.64 -5.45
N ASN A 12 -9.27 -4.12 -5.40
CA ASN A 12 -8.14 -4.78 -4.75
C ASN A 12 -7.63 -4.06 -3.49
N TYR A 13 -8.36 -3.09 -2.95
CA TYR A 13 -7.90 -2.40 -1.75
C TYR A 13 -8.98 -2.23 -0.66
N GLN A 14 -9.95 -3.13 -0.60
CA GLN A 14 -11.03 -3.04 0.37
C GLN A 14 -10.57 -3.32 1.80
N GLU A 15 -9.98 -4.47 2.04
CA GLU A 15 -9.50 -4.84 3.37
C GLU A 15 -7.99 -4.98 3.42
N GLN A 16 -7.40 -5.44 2.32
CA GLN A 16 -5.98 -5.72 2.22
C GLN A 16 -5.49 -5.36 0.83
N ILE A 17 -4.24 -4.93 0.75
CA ILE A 17 -3.57 -4.65 -0.51
C ILE A 17 -2.42 -5.64 -0.65
N ILE A 18 -2.45 -6.46 -1.69
CA ILE A 18 -1.39 -7.42 -1.94
C ILE A 18 -0.19 -6.69 -2.55
N ILE A 19 0.99 -6.86 -1.96
CA ILE A 19 2.21 -6.26 -2.48
C ILE A 19 2.70 -7.11 -3.65
N PRO A 20 2.84 -6.56 -4.86
CA PRO A 20 3.32 -7.33 -6.01
C PRO A 20 4.72 -7.88 -5.77
N LYS A 21 5.01 -9.04 -6.37
CA LYS A 21 6.30 -9.71 -6.22
C LYS A 21 7.49 -8.80 -6.54
N ALA A 22 7.40 -8.04 -7.63
CA ALA A 22 8.45 -7.11 -8.02
C ALA A 22 8.73 -6.05 -6.94
N ILE A 23 7.66 -5.53 -6.32
CA ILE A 23 7.78 -4.55 -5.25
C ILE A 23 8.38 -5.18 -3.99
N ARG A 24 7.97 -6.42 -3.66
CA ARG A 24 8.54 -7.14 -2.51
C ARG A 24 10.05 -7.36 -2.66
N GLU A 25 10.48 -7.69 -3.85
CA GLU A 25 11.90 -7.89 -4.15
C GLU A 25 12.69 -6.58 -4.01
N MET A 26 12.15 -5.49 -4.54
CA MET A 26 12.77 -4.18 -4.40
C MET A 26 12.81 -3.73 -2.93
N ALA A 27 11.76 -4.00 -2.17
CA ALA A 27 11.71 -3.67 -0.74
C ALA A 27 12.78 -4.44 0.02
N ALA A 28 12.94 -5.73 -0.26
CA ALA A 28 13.96 -6.56 0.37
C ALA A 28 15.37 -6.02 0.08
N ASP A 29 15.63 -5.60 -1.15
CA ASP A 29 16.91 -5.00 -1.53
C ASP A 29 17.20 -3.71 -0.75
N GLU A 30 16.18 -2.98 -0.34
CA GLU A 30 16.32 -1.76 0.45
C GLU A 30 16.23 -2.01 1.96
N GLY A 31 16.14 -3.27 2.38
CA GLY A 31 16.07 -3.62 3.80
C GLY A 31 14.69 -3.41 4.42
N ILE A 32 13.66 -3.28 3.61
CA ILE A 32 12.29 -3.11 4.09
C ILE A 32 11.63 -4.48 4.15
N SER A 33 11.19 -4.89 5.36
CA SER A 33 10.51 -6.17 5.53
C SER A 33 9.03 -6.07 5.19
N THR A 34 8.54 -7.03 4.39
CA THR A 34 7.11 -7.16 4.09
C THR A 34 6.52 -8.40 4.79
N GLU A 35 7.18 -8.83 5.86
CA GLU A 35 6.74 -9.99 6.64
C GLU A 35 5.56 -9.64 7.54
N ASN A 36 4.80 -10.68 7.93
CA ASN A 36 3.66 -10.55 8.83
C ASN A 36 4.05 -9.81 10.12
N LYS A 37 3.16 -8.95 10.57
CA LYS A 37 3.29 -8.12 11.79
C LYS A 37 4.27 -6.94 11.67
N ASN A 38 5.01 -6.81 10.57
CA ASN A 38 5.80 -5.61 10.35
C ASN A 38 4.88 -4.44 10.00
N LYS A 39 5.35 -3.22 10.21
CA LYS A 39 4.63 -2.01 9.83
C LYS A 39 5.44 -1.24 8.81
N VAL A 40 4.78 -0.68 7.82
CA VAL A 40 5.42 0.12 6.78
C VAL A 40 4.73 1.46 6.66
N VAL A 41 5.50 2.49 6.36
CA VAL A 41 4.94 3.80 6.05
C VAL A 41 4.56 3.83 4.58
N VAL A 42 3.30 4.11 4.30
CA VAL A 42 2.78 4.13 2.93
C VAL A 42 2.11 5.47 2.62
N ARG A 43 2.17 5.87 1.37
CA ARG A 43 1.40 6.99 0.86
C ARG A 43 0.39 6.45 -0.15
N LEU A 44 -0.88 6.71 0.12
CA LEU A 44 -1.98 6.35 -0.75
C LEU A 44 -2.41 7.60 -1.52
N THR A 45 -2.43 7.54 -2.83
CA THR A 45 -2.79 8.68 -3.67
C THR A 45 -4.08 8.38 -4.43
N ASN A 46 -5.08 9.23 -4.26
CA ASN A 46 -6.29 9.18 -5.07
C ASN A 46 -5.97 9.76 -6.44
N LEU A 47 -5.97 8.91 -7.46
CA LEU A 47 -5.57 9.33 -8.81
C LEU A 47 -6.58 10.27 -9.48
N ASN A 48 -7.83 10.33 -8.98
CA ASN A 48 -8.86 11.21 -9.52
C ASN A 48 -8.75 12.64 -9.00
N THR A 49 -8.42 12.79 -7.71
CA THR A 49 -8.38 14.10 -7.04
C THR A 49 -6.97 14.59 -6.74
N GLY A 50 -5.99 13.69 -6.75
CA GLY A 50 -4.63 14.01 -6.35
C GLY A 50 -4.42 14.04 -4.84
N GLU A 51 -5.44 13.76 -4.05
CA GLU A 51 -5.31 13.71 -2.60
C GLU A 51 -4.38 12.59 -2.16
N GLU A 52 -3.57 12.87 -1.15
CA GLU A 52 -2.58 11.91 -0.63
C GLU A 52 -2.79 11.69 0.85
N TYR A 53 -2.67 10.42 1.27
CA TYR A 53 -2.79 10.02 2.66
C TYR A 53 -1.53 9.26 3.06
N LEU A 54 -0.83 9.77 4.06
CA LEU A 54 0.38 9.14 4.58
C LEU A 54 0.04 8.41 5.88
N ASN A 55 0.29 7.11 5.93
CA ASN A 55 -0.03 6.29 7.09
C ASN A 55 1.00 5.19 7.30
N ARG A 56 1.10 4.74 8.55
CA ARG A 56 1.89 3.58 8.91
C ARG A 56 0.94 2.41 9.07
N LEU A 57 1.04 1.43 8.17
CA LEU A 57 0.11 0.31 8.10
C LEU A 57 0.81 -1.02 8.38
N ALA A 58 0.08 -1.94 9.00
CA ALA A 58 0.61 -3.26 9.33
C ALA A 58 0.59 -4.19 8.12
N ILE A 59 1.60 -5.04 8.03
CA ILE A 59 1.62 -6.17 7.10
C ILE A 59 0.88 -7.32 7.78
N THR A 60 -0.08 -7.92 7.08
CA THR A 60 -0.84 -9.06 7.58
C THR A 60 -0.69 -10.24 6.62
N GLY A 61 -0.75 -11.45 7.17
CA GLY A 61 -0.55 -12.65 6.37
C GLY A 61 0.79 -12.63 5.65
N THR A 62 0.80 -12.94 4.36
CA THR A 62 2.02 -12.97 3.56
C THR A 62 1.98 -11.82 2.56
N HIS A 63 2.79 -10.78 2.84
CA HIS A 63 2.98 -9.65 1.93
C HIS A 63 1.67 -8.90 1.59
N GLN A 64 0.80 -8.74 2.58
CA GLN A 64 -0.44 -7.99 2.43
C GLN A 64 -0.46 -6.81 3.39
N ILE A 65 -0.85 -5.64 2.90
CA ILE A 65 -0.98 -4.45 3.73
C ILE A 65 -2.42 -4.39 4.23
N TYR A 66 -2.60 -4.34 5.56
CA TYR A 66 -3.92 -4.18 6.16
C TYR A 66 -4.42 -2.75 5.95
N VAL A 67 -5.65 -2.61 5.46
CA VAL A 67 -6.29 -1.31 5.26
C VAL A 67 -7.33 -1.12 6.35
N PRO A 68 -7.09 -0.27 7.35
CA PRO A 68 -8.06 0.00 8.42
C PRO A 68 -9.38 0.55 7.86
N THR A 69 -10.47 0.31 8.56
CA THR A 69 -11.80 0.74 8.14
C THR A 69 -11.88 2.24 7.81
N GLU A 70 -11.20 3.07 8.59
CA GLU A 70 -11.17 4.51 8.35
C GLU A 70 -10.58 4.85 6.98
N ILE A 71 -9.50 4.17 6.61
CA ILE A 71 -8.85 4.37 5.31
C ILE A 71 -9.71 3.78 4.20
N GLN A 72 -10.36 2.65 4.44
CA GLN A 72 -11.30 2.07 3.48
C GLN A 72 -12.39 3.08 3.12
N LYS A 73 -12.93 3.78 4.11
CA LYS A 73 -13.96 4.80 3.90
C LYS A 73 -13.41 5.99 3.11
N MET A 74 -12.18 6.40 3.38
CA MET A 74 -11.55 7.50 2.66
C MET A 74 -11.31 7.17 1.19
N LEU A 75 -11.04 5.91 0.89
CA LEU A 75 -10.78 5.44 -0.46
C LEU A 75 -12.04 5.02 -1.21
N GLU A 76 -13.17 4.92 -0.53
CA GLU A 76 -14.44 4.49 -1.13
C GLU A 76 -14.81 5.40 -2.30
N GLY A 77 -15.07 4.77 -3.45
CA GLY A 77 -15.44 5.51 -4.65
C GLY A 77 -14.28 6.21 -5.35
N SER A 78 -13.05 6.01 -4.90
CA SER A 78 -11.88 6.68 -5.48
C SER A 78 -11.42 6.10 -6.82
N GLY A 79 -11.91 4.92 -7.19
CA GLY A 79 -11.40 4.21 -8.36
C GLY A 79 -10.00 3.67 -8.09
N ASN A 80 -9.15 3.68 -9.11
CA ASN A 80 -7.77 3.21 -8.95
C ASN A 80 -6.98 4.18 -8.07
N ILE A 81 -6.10 3.64 -7.23
CA ILE A 81 -5.21 4.43 -6.38
C ILE A 81 -3.76 4.07 -6.65
N ARG A 82 -2.86 4.94 -6.23
CA ARG A 82 -1.43 4.65 -6.25
C ARG A 82 -0.95 4.49 -4.82
N ILE A 83 -0.13 3.49 -4.57
CA ILE A 83 0.46 3.28 -3.26
C ILE A 83 1.99 3.28 -3.37
N ARG A 84 2.65 3.92 -2.41
CA ARG A 84 4.10 3.95 -2.33
C ARG A 84 4.54 3.60 -0.92
N ILE A 85 5.55 2.72 -0.82
CA ILE A 85 6.13 2.30 0.45
C ILE A 85 7.41 3.11 0.70
N PHE A 86 7.52 3.69 1.88
CA PHE A 86 8.69 4.49 2.27
C PHE A 86 9.61 3.78 3.28
N GLY A 87 9.14 2.73 3.88
CA GLY A 87 9.90 2.03 4.92
C GLY A 87 9.03 1.71 6.13
#